data_2d2d97fe31d1456b9f7ed19760bb6785
#
_entry.id   2d2d97fe31d1456b9f7ed19760bb6785
#
_cell.length_a   1.000
_cell.length_b   1.000
_cell.length_c   1.000
_cell.angle_alpha   90.00
_cell.angle_beta   90.00
_cell.angle_gamma   90.00
#
_symmetry.space_group_name_H-M   'P 1'
#
loop_
_entity.id
_entity.type
_entity.pdbx_description
1 polymer ?
#
loop_
_entity_poly.entity_id
_entity_poly.type
_entity_poly.pdbx_seq_one_letter_code
_entity_poly.pdbx_strand_id
1 'polypeptide(L)'
;MLRSKVFLKPQKIWHRNRCFFLKKIMKKSILFSFLFAIMVATSCSDNKISEDKVPGAVVSNFKTKYPAATDTKWITEKKDSKTIYEAQFKNAGKEIEAEFNEDGTFIQED
;
A
#
# COMPACT_ATOMS: atom_id res chain seq x y z
N MET A 1 -37.93 -47.58 9.19
CA MET A 1 -36.53 -47.38 8.78
C MET A 1 -36.38 -46.00 8.16
N LEU A 2 -35.99 -45.03 8.99
CA LEU A 2 -35.71 -43.66 8.56
C LEU A 2 -34.22 -43.52 8.25
N ARG A 3 -33.86 -43.50 6.96
CA ARG A 3 -32.53 -43.08 6.53
C ARG A 3 -32.45 -41.58 6.58
N SER A 4 -31.85 -41.03 7.61
CA SER A 4 -31.45 -39.65 7.67
C SER A 4 -30.35 -39.37 6.66
N LYS A 5 -30.72 -38.76 5.53
CA LYS A 5 -29.76 -38.20 4.60
C LYS A 5 -29.10 -37.00 5.30
N VAL A 6 -27.91 -37.21 5.77
CA VAL A 6 -27.04 -36.12 6.21
C VAL A 6 -26.70 -35.32 4.95
N PHE A 7 -27.32 -34.16 4.83
CA PHE A 7 -27.06 -33.19 3.78
C PHE A 7 -25.77 -32.45 4.18
N LEU A 8 -24.64 -32.96 3.71
CA LEU A 8 -23.37 -32.25 3.83
C LEU A 8 -23.46 -30.99 2.94
N LYS A 9 -23.67 -29.82 3.56
CA LYS A 9 -23.50 -28.53 2.92
C LYS A 9 -22.07 -28.45 2.37
N PRO A 10 -21.86 -28.18 1.08
CA PRO A 10 -20.55 -27.93 0.56
C PRO A 10 -20.00 -26.67 1.21
N GLN A 11 -18.90 -26.81 1.92
CA GLN A 11 -18.13 -25.70 2.42
C GLN A 11 -17.70 -24.86 1.21
N LYS A 12 -18.30 -23.68 1.10
CA LYS A 12 -17.97 -22.72 0.07
C LYS A 12 -16.56 -22.19 0.36
N ILE A 13 -15.58 -22.73 -0.34
CA ILE A 13 -14.19 -22.32 -0.25
C ILE A 13 -14.07 -20.86 -0.66
N TRP A 14 -13.72 -20.01 0.30
CA TRP A 14 -13.63 -18.55 0.22
C TRP A 14 -12.39 -18.02 -0.53
N HIS A 15 -11.84 -18.82 -1.46
CA HIS A 15 -10.63 -18.43 -2.20
C HIS A 15 -10.89 -17.80 -3.58
N ARG A 16 -12.15 -17.44 -3.91
CA ARG A 16 -12.46 -17.06 -5.30
C ARG A 16 -12.59 -15.57 -5.57
N ASN A 17 -12.42 -14.69 -4.59
CA ASN A 17 -12.76 -13.28 -4.79
C ASN A 17 -11.59 -12.34 -5.12
N ARG A 18 -10.33 -12.83 -5.14
CA ARG A 18 -9.21 -11.97 -5.53
C ARG A 18 -8.94 -11.92 -7.04
N CYS A 19 -9.34 -12.95 -7.78
CA CYS A 19 -9.17 -12.96 -9.25
C CYS A 19 -10.32 -12.33 -10.02
N PHE A 20 -11.49 -12.11 -9.39
CA PHE A 20 -12.67 -11.62 -10.11
C PHE A 20 -12.64 -10.10 -10.35
N PHE A 21 -11.94 -9.34 -9.51
CA PHE A 21 -11.83 -7.89 -9.66
C PHE A 21 -10.90 -7.48 -10.81
N LEU A 22 -9.86 -8.28 -11.07
CA LEU A 22 -8.93 -8.04 -12.18
C LEU A 22 -9.54 -8.36 -13.56
N LYS A 23 -10.53 -9.28 -13.64
CA LYS A 23 -11.14 -9.66 -14.92
C LYS A 23 -12.11 -8.63 -15.50
N LYS A 24 -12.69 -7.76 -14.65
CA LYS A 24 -13.68 -6.77 -15.11
C LYS A 24 -13.05 -5.51 -15.69
N ILE A 25 -11.80 -5.22 -15.33
CA ILE A 25 -11.06 -4.05 -15.83
C ILE A 25 -10.39 -4.36 -17.17
N MET A 26 -10.13 -5.63 -17.47
CA MET A 26 -9.33 -6.02 -18.66
C MET A 26 -10.09 -6.04 -20.00
N LYS A 27 -11.40 -5.82 -20.03
CA LYS A 27 -12.16 -5.93 -21.30
C LYS A 27 -12.16 -4.68 -22.17
N LYS A 28 -11.67 -3.56 -21.69
CA LYS A 28 -11.64 -2.30 -22.49
C LYS A 28 -10.23 -1.73 -22.76
N SER A 29 -9.18 -2.36 -22.27
CA SER A 29 -7.81 -1.81 -22.34
C SER A 29 -6.77 -2.64 -23.09
N ILE A 30 -7.18 -3.71 -23.75
CA ILE A 30 -6.21 -4.62 -24.39
C ILE A 30 -5.53 -4.01 -25.62
N LEU A 31 -6.15 -3.03 -26.26
CA LEU A 31 -5.57 -2.34 -27.42
C LEU A 31 -4.65 -1.17 -27.06
N PHE A 32 -4.69 -0.65 -25.83
CA PHE A 32 -3.84 0.45 -25.40
C PHE A 32 -2.63 0.00 -24.57
N SER A 33 -2.62 -1.27 -24.13
CA SER A 33 -1.62 -1.82 -23.22
C SER A 33 -0.31 -2.21 -23.90
N PHE A 34 -0.29 -2.35 -25.22
CA PHE A 34 0.94 -2.79 -25.91
C PHE A 34 1.95 -1.66 -26.16
N LEU A 35 1.51 -0.40 -26.07
CA LEU A 35 2.39 0.77 -26.26
C LEU A 35 2.93 1.30 -24.91
N PHE A 36 2.38 0.89 -23.77
CA PHE A 36 2.77 1.37 -22.45
C PHE A 36 3.73 0.44 -21.71
N ALA A 37 3.99 -0.74 -22.27
CA ALA A 37 4.86 -1.76 -21.64
C ALA A 37 6.37 -1.45 -21.71
N ILE A 38 6.77 -0.34 -22.34
CA ILE A 38 8.21 0.01 -22.53
C ILE A 38 8.66 1.10 -21.54
N MET A 39 7.75 1.71 -20.77
CA MET A 39 8.09 2.83 -19.87
C MET A 39 8.13 2.49 -18.38
N VAL A 40 8.06 1.25 -17.97
CA VAL A 40 8.12 0.87 -16.55
C VAL A 40 9.49 0.27 -16.19
N ALA A 41 10.54 0.71 -16.87
CA ALA A 41 11.92 0.52 -16.44
C ALA A 41 12.52 1.86 -15.96
N THR A 42 11.74 2.69 -15.27
CA THR A 42 12.27 3.84 -14.55
C THR A 42 12.41 3.47 -13.10
N SER A 43 13.63 3.00 -12.80
CA SER A 43 14.34 3.23 -11.55
C SER A 43 13.42 3.51 -10.36
N CYS A 44 13.06 2.46 -9.61
CA CYS A 44 12.95 2.62 -8.17
C CYS A 44 14.32 3.09 -7.67
N SER A 45 14.60 4.35 -7.80
CA SER A 45 15.55 5.04 -6.97
C SER A 45 14.89 5.05 -5.59
N ASP A 46 15.05 3.95 -4.86
CA ASP A 46 14.68 3.86 -3.46
C ASP A 46 15.49 4.93 -2.72
N ASN A 47 14.95 6.14 -2.65
CA ASN A 47 15.52 7.24 -1.86
C ASN A 47 15.26 6.96 -0.37
N LYS A 48 15.67 5.78 0.10
CA LYS A 48 15.62 5.41 1.50
C LYS A 48 16.53 6.31 2.30
N ILE A 49 15.98 6.86 3.35
CA ILE A 49 16.72 7.69 4.30
C ILE A 49 16.58 7.15 5.71
N SER A 50 17.55 7.42 6.56
CA SER A 50 17.44 7.13 7.98
C SER A 50 16.60 8.18 8.69
N GLU A 51 15.96 7.82 9.81
CA GLU A 51 15.05 8.70 10.57
C GLU A 51 15.73 9.99 11.03
N ASP A 52 17.04 9.97 11.28
CA ASP A 52 17.84 11.14 11.65
C ASP A 52 17.92 12.22 10.56
N LYS A 53 17.64 11.85 9.31
CA LYS A 53 17.58 12.77 8.15
C LYS A 53 16.18 13.26 7.82
N VAL A 54 15.17 12.72 8.49
CA VAL A 54 13.78 13.16 8.37
C VAL A 54 13.58 14.40 9.23
N PRO A 55 12.89 15.46 8.75
CA PRO A 55 12.59 16.62 9.57
C PRO A 55 11.90 16.25 10.88
N GLY A 56 12.32 16.85 11.99
CA GLY A 56 11.79 16.54 13.31
C GLY A 56 10.27 16.73 13.42
N ALA A 57 9.69 17.68 12.68
CA ALA A 57 8.25 17.90 12.61
C ALA A 57 7.52 16.69 12.01
N VAL A 58 8.08 16.09 10.95
CA VAL A 58 7.53 14.88 10.31
C VAL A 58 7.57 13.70 11.29
N VAL A 59 8.73 13.44 11.90
CA VAL A 59 8.89 12.36 12.88
C VAL A 59 7.96 12.52 14.08
N SER A 60 7.83 13.75 14.60
CA SER A 60 6.96 14.04 15.74
C SER A 60 5.49 13.77 15.41
N ASN A 61 5.02 14.28 14.28
CA ASN A 61 3.63 14.09 13.85
C ASN A 61 3.34 12.63 13.51
N PHE A 62 4.28 11.94 12.89
CA PHE A 62 4.18 10.51 12.66
C PHE A 62 4.03 9.73 13.96
N LYS A 63 4.90 9.94 14.94
CA LYS A 63 4.85 9.24 16.25
C LYS A 63 3.57 9.57 17.03
N THR A 64 3.04 10.78 16.89
CA THR A 64 1.78 11.18 17.50
C THR A 64 0.58 10.47 16.85
N LYS A 65 0.59 10.36 15.53
CA LYS A 65 -0.51 9.73 14.78
C LYS A 65 -0.46 8.19 14.88
N TYR A 66 0.73 7.61 14.90
CA TYR A 66 0.96 6.17 14.89
C TYR A 66 1.86 5.70 16.04
N PRO A 67 1.40 5.82 17.29
CA PRO A 67 2.24 5.48 18.46
C PRO A 67 2.61 3.99 18.54
N ALA A 68 1.86 3.12 17.87
CA ALA A 68 2.10 1.67 17.82
C ALA A 68 2.82 1.21 16.54
N ALA A 69 3.35 2.13 15.75
CA ALA A 69 4.09 1.80 14.53
C ALA A 69 5.38 1.04 14.84
N THR A 70 5.64 -0.02 14.07
CA THR A 70 6.87 -0.82 14.12
C THR A 70 7.47 -0.98 12.73
N ASP A 71 8.75 -1.36 12.66
CA ASP A 71 9.45 -1.60 11.39
C ASP A 71 9.40 -0.42 10.42
N THR A 72 9.45 0.81 10.93
CA THR A 72 9.32 2.02 10.11
C THR A 72 10.53 2.21 9.20
N LYS A 73 10.26 2.43 7.93
CA LYS A 73 11.23 2.81 6.89
C LYS A 73 10.80 4.16 6.32
N TRP A 74 11.78 5.01 6.05
CA TRP A 74 11.55 6.33 5.48
C TRP A 74 12.05 6.40 4.05
N ILE A 75 11.24 7.01 3.19
CA ILE A 75 11.54 7.26 1.79
C ILE A 75 11.28 8.73 1.50
N THR A 76 12.08 9.34 0.64
CA THR A 76 11.82 10.70 0.15
C THR A 76 11.43 10.66 -1.31
N GLU A 77 10.40 11.40 -1.67
CA GLU A 77 9.96 11.61 -3.04
C GLU A 77 9.87 13.09 -3.35
N LYS A 78 10.18 13.48 -4.59
CA LYS A 78 9.95 14.84 -5.06
C LYS A 78 8.70 14.87 -5.94
N LYS A 79 7.68 15.59 -5.47
CA LYS A 79 6.44 15.88 -6.21
C LYS A 79 6.31 17.40 -6.38
N ASP A 80 6.20 17.89 -7.60
CA ASP A 80 5.98 19.32 -7.90
C ASP A 80 6.94 20.28 -7.18
N SER A 81 8.25 19.93 -7.20
CA SER A 81 9.31 20.69 -6.52
C SER A 81 9.24 20.68 -4.98
N LYS A 82 8.36 19.91 -4.37
CA LYS A 82 8.28 19.68 -2.93
C LYS A 82 8.90 18.33 -2.58
N THR A 83 9.50 18.24 -1.42
CA THR A 83 9.96 16.98 -0.86
C THR A 83 8.84 16.39 -0.01
N ILE A 84 8.44 15.17 -0.34
CA ILE A 84 7.47 14.38 0.41
C ILE A 84 8.24 13.31 1.18
N TYR A 85 7.85 13.08 2.42
CA TYR A 85 8.40 12.04 3.28
C TYR A 85 7.35 10.95 3.46
N GLU A 86 7.68 9.76 3.00
CA GLU A 86 6.82 8.58 3.11
C GLU A 86 7.37 7.67 4.22
N ALA A 87 6.50 7.33 5.15
CA ALA A 87 6.77 6.33 6.18
C ALA A 87 6.08 5.02 5.81
N GLN A 88 6.86 3.97 5.58
CA GLN A 88 6.37 2.60 5.45
C GLN A 88 6.57 1.89 6.79
N PHE A 89 5.51 1.39 7.38
CA PHE A 89 5.55 0.81 8.73
C PHE A 89 4.47 -0.24 8.93
N LYS A 90 4.60 -0.99 10.03
CA LYS A 90 3.55 -1.91 10.47
C LYS A 90 2.77 -1.31 11.64
N ASN A 91 1.46 -1.37 11.54
CA ASN A 91 0.55 -1.00 12.62
C ASN A 91 -0.47 -2.12 12.83
N ALA A 92 -0.48 -2.70 14.02
CA ALA A 92 -1.32 -3.86 14.35
C ALA A 92 -1.19 -5.03 13.33
N GLY A 93 0.03 -5.26 12.82
CA GLY A 93 0.35 -6.33 11.88
C GLY A 93 -0.03 -6.05 10.42
N LYS A 94 -0.54 -4.86 10.11
CA LYS A 94 -0.81 -4.39 8.74
C LYS A 94 0.32 -3.47 8.28
N GLU A 95 0.74 -3.63 7.04
CA GLU A 95 1.63 -2.68 6.39
C GLU A 95 0.83 -1.46 5.96
N ILE A 96 1.34 -0.29 6.28
CA ILE A 96 0.74 1.02 6.02
C ILE A 96 1.82 1.93 5.45
N GLU A 97 1.44 2.76 4.51
CA GLU A 97 2.27 3.83 3.96
C GLU A 97 1.60 5.16 4.27
N ALA A 98 2.35 6.11 4.84
CA ALA A 98 1.83 7.43 5.18
C ALA A 98 2.75 8.52 4.65
N GLU A 99 2.18 9.47 3.92
CA GLU A 99 2.90 10.58 3.32
C GLU A 99 2.77 11.86 4.15
N PHE A 100 3.86 12.59 4.26
CA PHE A 100 3.95 13.87 4.97
C PHE A 100 4.70 14.92 4.16
N ASN A 101 4.29 16.17 4.28
CA ASN A 101 5.09 17.31 3.81
C ASN A 101 6.31 17.52 4.74
N GLU A 102 7.29 18.29 4.28
CA GLU A 102 8.49 18.65 5.05
C GLU A 102 8.19 19.38 6.36
N ASP A 103 7.08 20.10 6.43
CA ASP A 103 6.60 20.77 7.64
C ASP A 103 5.90 19.84 8.66
N GLY A 104 5.79 18.55 8.33
CA GLY A 104 5.12 17.55 9.13
C GLY A 104 3.62 17.40 8.86
N THR A 105 3.05 18.18 7.95
CA THR A 105 1.63 18.07 7.60
C THR A 105 1.36 16.70 6.94
N PHE A 106 0.40 15.95 7.48
CA PHE A 106 -0.04 14.69 6.92
C PHE A 106 -0.76 14.90 5.58
N ILE A 107 -0.47 14.09 4.59
CA ILE A 107 -1.06 14.16 3.25
C ILE A 107 -2.08 13.04 3.08
N GLN A 108 -1.63 11.79 3.15
CA GLN A 108 -2.47 10.62 2.90
C GLN A 108 -1.90 9.36 3.54
N GLU A 109 -2.71 8.32 3.57
CA GLU A 109 -2.40 6.96 4.05
C GLU A 109 -2.96 5.93 3.06
N ASP A 110 -2.15 4.92 2.73
CA ASP A 110 -2.51 3.78 1.88
C ASP A 110 -2.25 2.43 2.57
#